data_1941442ad76652c8c99227659edd7a6f
#
_entry.id   1941442ad76652c8c99227659edd7a6f
#
_cell.length_a   1.000
_cell.length_b   1.000
_cell.length_c   1.000
_cell.angle_alpha   90.00
_cell.angle_beta   90.00
_cell.angle_gamma   90.00
#
_symmetry.space_group_name_H-M   'P 1'
#
loop_
_entity.id
_entity.type
_entity.pdbx_description
1 polymer ?
#
loop_
_entity_poly.entity_id
_entity_poly.type
_entity_poly.pdbx_seq_one_letter_code
_entity_poly.pdbx_strand_id
1 'polypeptide(L)'
;MSEARNVFGEPLAECCTNPMTGFYRDGSCNTGPEDFGLHTVCTRVDAAFLAFSQAAGNDLSTPVPEFGFPGLKPGDCWCLCAERWKEAFEAGKGPKVRLTATHEATLEIVPLEVLKRYAVDLS
;
A
#
# COMPACT_ATOMS: atom_id res chain seq x y z
N MET A 1 3.92 -23.24 -9.00
CA MET A 1 3.96 -21.80 -8.80
C MET A 1 2.97 -21.40 -7.73
N SER A 2 3.45 -20.70 -6.73
CA SER A 2 2.54 -20.21 -5.70
C SER A 2 1.90 -18.91 -6.16
N GLU A 3 0.59 -18.83 -6.06
CA GLU A 3 -0.13 -17.58 -6.30
C GLU A 3 0.06 -16.65 -5.11
N ALA A 4 0.13 -15.34 -5.39
CA ALA A 4 0.09 -14.34 -4.34
C ALA A 4 -1.28 -14.37 -3.67
N ARG A 5 -1.30 -14.22 -2.34
CA ARG A 5 -2.53 -14.27 -1.56
C ARG A 5 -2.69 -13.00 -0.74
N ASN A 6 -3.93 -12.61 -0.52
CA ASN A 6 -4.24 -11.47 0.33
C ASN A 6 -4.24 -11.88 1.81
N VAL A 7 -4.54 -10.93 2.69
CA VAL A 7 -4.51 -11.14 4.14
C VAL A 7 -5.57 -12.14 4.63
N PHE A 8 -6.50 -12.54 3.77
CA PHE A 8 -7.51 -13.56 4.10
C PHE A 8 -7.12 -14.94 3.56
N GLY A 9 -5.96 -15.06 2.90
CA GLY A 9 -5.54 -16.32 2.29
C GLY A 9 -6.20 -16.61 0.95
N GLU A 10 -6.87 -15.63 0.36
CA GLU A 10 -7.51 -15.73 -0.95
C GLU A 10 -6.57 -15.18 -2.03
N PRO A 11 -6.82 -15.48 -3.33
CA PRO A 11 -5.99 -14.89 -4.39
C PRO A 11 -5.96 -13.36 -4.27
N LEU A 12 -4.77 -12.77 -4.45
CA LEU A 12 -4.57 -11.34 -4.32
C LEU A 12 -5.30 -10.59 -5.42
N ALA A 13 -6.17 -9.65 -5.04
CA ALA A 13 -6.86 -8.79 -5.99
C ALA A 13 -5.93 -7.67 -6.48
N GLU A 14 -6.24 -7.12 -7.65
CA GLU A 14 -5.52 -5.96 -8.19
C GLU A 14 -5.78 -4.73 -7.33
N CYS A 15 -4.74 -3.95 -7.06
CA CYS A 15 -4.86 -2.71 -6.28
C CYS A 15 -5.25 -1.53 -7.17
N CYS A 16 -4.41 -1.20 -8.15
CA CYS A 16 -4.66 -0.05 -9.01
C CYS A 16 -3.75 -0.09 -10.24
N THR A 17 -4.27 0.38 -11.37
CA THR A 17 -3.46 0.52 -12.59
C THR A 17 -3.35 1.98 -13.05
N ASN A 18 -4.09 2.89 -12.41
CA ASN A 18 -4.05 4.32 -12.72
C ASN A 18 -4.16 5.14 -11.42
N PRO A 19 -3.03 5.49 -10.80
CA PRO A 19 -1.66 5.27 -11.26
C PRO A 19 -1.26 3.80 -11.19
N MET A 20 -0.35 3.39 -12.09
CA MET A 20 0.20 2.04 -12.03
C MET A 20 1.01 1.89 -10.75
N THR A 21 0.73 0.85 -9.98
CA THR A 21 1.33 0.65 -8.67
C THR A 21 1.90 -0.76 -8.54
N GLY A 22 2.53 -1.01 -7.39
CA GLY A 22 3.13 -2.30 -7.07
C GLY A 22 4.64 -2.28 -7.27
N PHE A 23 5.36 -3.10 -6.51
CA PHE A 23 6.81 -3.21 -6.66
C PHE A 23 7.19 -3.58 -8.10
N TYR A 24 6.41 -4.47 -8.71
CA TYR A 24 6.64 -4.90 -10.09
C TYR A 24 5.92 -4.04 -11.13
N ARG A 25 5.19 -3.02 -10.72
CA ARG A 25 4.41 -2.13 -11.58
C ARG A 25 3.40 -2.90 -12.44
N ASP A 26 2.74 -3.87 -11.86
CA ASP A 26 1.71 -4.67 -12.51
C ASP A 26 0.30 -4.43 -11.98
N GLY A 27 0.14 -3.43 -11.11
CA GLY A 27 -1.15 -3.08 -10.52
C GLY A 27 -1.51 -3.85 -9.25
N SER A 28 -0.70 -4.83 -8.87
CA SER A 28 -0.94 -5.66 -7.70
C SER A 28 0.16 -5.46 -6.65
N CYS A 29 -0.23 -5.56 -5.38
CA CYS A 29 0.71 -5.41 -4.27
C CYS A 29 1.46 -6.72 -4.00
N ASN A 30 1.97 -7.32 -5.07
CA ASN A 30 2.78 -8.52 -4.98
C ASN A 30 4.19 -8.18 -4.52
N THR A 31 4.90 -9.15 -3.98
CA THR A 31 6.24 -8.95 -3.43
C THR A 31 7.12 -10.14 -3.74
N GLY A 32 8.42 -9.98 -3.53
CA GLY A 32 9.41 -11.01 -3.75
C GLY A 32 10.68 -10.71 -2.96
N PRO A 33 11.72 -11.57 -3.11
CA PRO A 33 12.94 -11.42 -2.31
C PRO A 33 13.65 -10.07 -2.48
N GLU A 34 13.47 -9.40 -3.61
CA GLU A 34 14.10 -8.11 -3.89
C GLU A 34 13.35 -6.94 -3.24
N ASP A 35 12.11 -7.16 -2.82
CA ASP A 35 11.27 -6.10 -2.26
C ASP A 35 11.48 -6.01 -0.74
N PHE A 36 12.58 -5.41 -0.34
CA PHE A 36 12.93 -5.26 1.07
C PHE A 36 11.96 -4.38 1.83
N GLY A 37 11.29 -3.46 1.13
CA GLY A 37 10.31 -2.56 1.75
C GLY A 37 8.93 -3.18 1.92
N LEU A 38 8.69 -4.37 1.35
CA LEU A 38 7.39 -5.03 1.39
C LEU A 38 6.27 -4.07 0.96
N HIS A 39 6.26 -3.71 -0.34
CA HIS A 39 5.25 -2.82 -0.91
C HIS A 39 3.94 -3.59 -1.07
N THR A 40 3.35 -3.99 0.04
CA THR A 40 2.31 -5.00 0.08
C THR A 40 0.94 -4.49 0.53
N VAL A 41 0.85 -3.24 1.00
CA VAL A 41 -0.40 -2.68 1.52
C VAL A 41 -1.11 -1.88 0.44
N CYS A 42 -2.26 -2.35 -0.03
CA CYS A 42 -3.06 -1.59 -0.98
C CYS A 42 -3.82 -0.51 -0.22
N THR A 43 -3.44 0.75 -0.41
CA THR A 43 -4.00 1.88 0.32
C THR A 43 -4.80 2.79 -0.61
N ARG A 44 -5.77 3.48 -0.02
CA ARG A 44 -6.36 4.66 -0.64
C ARG A 44 -5.82 5.84 0.14
N VAL A 45 -4.95 6.62 -0.51
CA VAL A 45 -4.26 7.72 0.19
C VAL A 45 -5.18 8.93 0.34
N ASP A 46 -4.93 9.71 1.38
CA ASP A 46 -5.63 10.97 1.62
C ASP A 46 -4.60 12.09 1.80
N ALA A 47 -5.10 13.34 1.85
CA ALA A 47 -4.22 14.50 1.93
C ALA A 47 -3.37 14.48 3.21
N ALA A 48 -3.95 14.07 4.33
CA ALA A 48 -3.24 14.03 5.61
C ALA A 48 -2.10 13.01 5.58
N PHE A 49 -2.35 11.82 5.01
CA PHE A 49 -1.31 10.81 4.87
C PHE A 49 -0.20 11.29 3.93
N LEU A 50 -0.56 11.88 2.78
CA LEU A 50 0.45 12.34 1.81
C LEU A 50 1.36 13.40 2.43
N ALA A 51 0.81 14.34 3.18
CA ALA A 51 1.62 15.36 3.88
C ALA A 51 2.52 14.74 4.94
N PHE A 52 1.99 13.79 5.71
CA PHE A 52 2.78 13.06 6.70
C PHE A 52 3.94 12.30 6.06
N SER A 53 3.65 11.58 4.98
CA SER A 53 4.64 10.76 4.28
C SER A 53 5.77 11.62 3.72
N GLN A 54 5.44 12.78 3.14
CA GLN A 54 6.44 13.70 2.63
C GLN A 54 7.35 14.19 3.75
N ALA A 55 6.76 14.60 4.88
CA ALA A 55 7.53 15.07 6.04
C ALA A 55 8.40 13.97 6.64
N ALA A 56 7.96 12.71 6.54
CA ALA A 56 8.70 11.56 7.06
C ALA A 56 9.80 11.06 6.11
N GLY A 57 9.97 11.71 4.97
CA GLY A 57 11.04 11.38 4.03
C GLY A 57 10.61 10.45 2.90
N ASN A 58 9.33 10.17 2.76
CA ASN A 58 8.80 9.34 1.67
C ASN A 58 7.80 10.17 0.87
N ASP A 59 8.30 11.05 0.01
CA ASP A 59 7.47 11.95 -0.78
C ASP A 59 6.78 11.18 -1.92
N LEU A 60 5.47 11.00 -1.79
CA LEU A 60 4.65 10.32 -2.78
C LEU A 60 3.86 11.30 -3.64
N SER A 61 3.96 12.60 -3.38
CA SER A 61 3.16 13.62 -4.07
C SER A 61 3.86 14.24 -5.26
N THR A 62 5.19 14.28 -5.24
CA THR A 62 5.97 14.92 -6.31
C THR A 62 6.16 13.94 -7.46
N PRO A 63 5.80 14.33 -8.71
CA PRO A 63 6.06 13.47 -9.86
C PRO A 63 7.55 13.18 -10.06
N VAL A 64 7.87 11.96 -10.50
CA VAL A 64 9.23 11.57 -10.86
C VAL A 64 9.17 11.01 -12.28
N PRO A 65 9.27 11.87 -13.31
CA PRO A 65 9.08 11.44 -14.71
C PRO A 65 10.05 10.34 -15.15
N GLU A 66 11.27 10.31 -14.62
CA GLU A 66 12.29 9.31 -14.95
C GLU A 66 11.80 7.90 -14.65
N PHE A 67 10.93 7.74 -13.67
CA PHE A 67 10.38 6.44 -13.27
C PHE A 67 8.93 6.27 -13.72
N GLY A 68 8.40 7.21 -14.52
CA GLY A 68 7.02 7.16 -14.94
C GLY A 68 6.04 7.34 -13.79
N PHE A 69 6.48 7.95 -12.69
CA PHE A 69 5.64 8.16 -11.51
C PHE A 69 4.97 9.52 -11.57
N PRO A 70 3.62 9.57 -11.64
CA PRO A 70 2.90 10.83 -11.82
C PRO A 70 2.68 11.63 -10.53
N GLY A 71 3.08 11.09 -9.37
CA GLY A 71 2.71 11.67 -8.08
C GLY A 71 1.30 11.28 -7.67
N LEU A 72 1.09 11.04 -6.39
CA LEU A 72 -0.22 10.63 -5.89
C LEU A 72 -1.04 11.83 -5.46
N LYS A 73 -2.36 11.70 -5.62
CA LYS A 73 -3.35 12.68 -5.19
C LYS A 73 -4.31 12.00 -4.23
N PRO A 74 -5.00 12.76 -3.35
CA PRO A 74 -6.00 12.15 -2.47
C PRO A 74 -7.01 11.34 -3.28
N GLY A 75 -7.29 10.13 -2.80
CA GLY A 75 -8.18 9.20 -3.49
C GLY A 75 -7.48 8.17 -4.34
N ASP A 76 -6.21 8.36 -4.66
CA ASP A 76 -5.44 7.38 -5.44
C ASP A 76 -5.14 6.13 -4.61
N CYS A 77 -5.03 5.00 -5.29
CA CYS A 77 -4.59 3.75 -4.66
C CYS A 77 -3.09 3.56 -4.87
N TRP A 78 -2.45 2.96 -3.89
CA TRP A 78 -1.00 2.73 -3.96
C TRP A 78 -0.61 1.50 -3.13
N CYS A 79 0.33 0.71 -3.65
CA CYS A 79 0.92 -0.38 -2.91
C CYS A 79 2.03 0.19 -2.03
N LEU A 80 1.68 0.47 -0.78
CA LEU A 80 2.56 1.14 0.17
C LEU A 80 3.45 0.14 0.90
N CYS A 81 4.66 0.56 1.20
CA CYS A 81 5.57 -0.18 2.08
C CYS A 81 4.91 -0.42 3.44
N ALA A 82 4.92 -1.67 3.91
CA ALA A 82 4.24 -2.04 5.15
C ALA A 82 4.76 -1.26 6.36
N GLU A 83 6.08 -1.04 6.43
CA GLU A 83 6.66 -0.25 7.53
C GLU A 83 6.23 1.21 7.45
N ARG A 84 6.07 1.76 6.25
CA ARG A 84 5.58 3.14 6.08
C ARG A 84 4.12 3.26 6.50
N TRP A 85 3.32 2.23 6.24
CA TRP A 85 1.93 2.22 6.71
C TRP A 85 1.88 2.18 8.25
N LYS A 86 2.71 1.31 8.84
CA LYS A 86 2.79 1.19 10.30
C LYS A 86 3.22 2.51 10.95
N GLU A 87 4.22 3.16 10.38
CA GLU A 87 4.69 4.47 10.83
C GLU A 87 3.56 5.50 10.83
N ALA A 88 2.81 5.56 9.75
CA ALA A 88 1.67 6.47 9.61
C ALA A 88 0.57 6.11 10.62
N PHE A 89 0.28 4.82 10.79
CA PHE A 89 -0.71 4.36 11.77
C PHE A 89 -0.33 4.83 13.18
N GLU A 90 0.92 4.66 13.56
CA GLU A 90 1.40 5.04 14.89
C GLU A 90 1.33 6.55 15.13
N ALA A 91 1.39 7.33 14.06
CA ALA A 91 1.26 8.79 14.13
C ALA A 91 -0.20 9.26 13.99
N GLY A 92 -1.15 8.34 13.90
CA GLY A 92 -2.56 8.69 13.71
C GLY A 92 -2.91 9.14 12.30
N LYS A 93 -2.07 8.80 11.31
CA LYS A 93 -2.22 9.23 9.91
C LYS A 93 -2.33 8.06 8.94
N GLY A 94 -2.65 6.86 9.41
CA GLY A 94 -2.76 5.69 8.55
C GLY A 94 -3.82 5.87 7.47
N PRO A 95 -3.49 5.65 6.18
CA PRO A 95 -4.50 5.73 5.13
C PRO A 95 -5.39 4.50 5.10
N LYS A 96 -6.51 4.59 4.40
CA LYS A 96 -7.45 3.48 4.26
C LYS A 96 -6.81 2.34 3.48
N VAL A 97 -7.27 1.12 3.73
CA VAL A 97 -6.68 -0.10 3.20
C VAL A 97 -7.75 -0.93 2.49
N ARG A 98 -7.40 -1.50 1.32
CA ARG A 98 -8.21 -2.52 0.66
C ARG A 98 -7.61 -3.89 1.01
N LEU A 99 -8.28 -4.62 1.89
CA LEU A 99 -7.75 -5.88 2.41
C LEU A 99 -7.64 -6.96 1.34
N THR A 100 -8.60 -7.03 0.42
CA THR A 100 -8.59 -8.03 -0.64
C THR A 100 -7.41 -7.87 -1.61
N ALA A 101 -6.84 -6.66 -1.65
CA ALA A 101 -5.68 -6.34 -2.50
C ALA A 101 -4.40 -6.13 -1.69
N THR A 102 -4.41 -6.45 -0.40
CA THR A 102 -3.25 -6.35 0.48
C THR A 102 -2.64 -7.73 0.65
N HIS A 103 -1.34 -7.85 0.32
CA HIS A 103 -0.63 -9.11 0.35
C HIS A 103 -0.48 -9.64 1.77
N GLU A 104 -0.55 -10.95 1.94
CA GLU A 104 -0.46 -11.60 3.26
C GLU A 104 0.87 -11.31 3.98
N ALA A 105 1.93 -11.00 3.24
CA ALA A 105 3.23 -10.66 3.84
C ALA A 105 3.16 -9.43 4.75
N THR A 106 2.16 -8.56 4.56
CA THR A 106 1.92 -7.42 5.44
C THR A 106 1.74 -7.86 6.89
N LEU A 107 1.20 -9.05 7.11
CA LEU A 107 0.91 -9.56 8.46
C LEU A 107 2.18 -9.83 9.28
N GLU A 108 3.34 -9.88 8.63
CA GLU A 108 4.62 -9.98 9.34
C GLU A 108 4.98 -8.66 10.03
N ILE A 109 4.39 -7.56 9.58
CA ILE A 109 4.68 -6.21 10.08
C ILE A 109 3.52 -5.63 10.87
N VAL A 110 2.28 -5.85 10.40
CA VAL A 110 1.07 -5.25 10.97
C VAL A 110 0.03 -6.33 11.21
N PRO A 111 -0.52 -6.45 12.43
CA PRO A 111 -1.59 -7.42 12.69
C PRO A 111 -2.85 -7.14 11.87
N LEU A 112 -3.55 -8.19 11.48
CA LEU A 112 -4.78 -8.06 10.69
C LEU A 112 -5.83 -7.20 11.40
N GLU A 113 -5.95 -7.31 12.70
CA GLU A 113 -6.91 -6.53 13.48
C GLU A 113 -6.71 -5.03 13.34
N VAL A 114 -5.45 -4.60 13.23
CA VAL A 114 -5.12 -3.19 13.02
C VAL A 114 -5.53 -2.76 11.62
N LEU A 115 -5.21 -3.57 10.60
CA LEU A 115 -5.58 -3.28 9.22
C LEU A 115 -7.10 -3.18 9.06
N LYS A 116 -7.85 -4.04 9.74
CA LYS A 116 -9.32 -4.04 9.65
C LYS A 116 -9.95 -2.72 10.07
N ARG A 117 -9.31 -1.98 10.99
CA ARG A 117 -9.81 -0.68 11.43
C ARG A 117 -9.80 0.35 10.31
N TYR A 118 -8.99 0.13 9.28
CA TYR A 118 -8.80 1.08 8.18
C TYR A 118 -9.37 0.54 6.86
N ALA A 119 -10.02 -0.62 6.89
CA ALA A 119 -10.50 -1.29 5.69
C ALA A 119 -11.66 -0.56 5.03
N VAL A 120 -11.59 -0.42 3.69
CA VAL A 120 -12.69 0.14 2.89
C VAL A 120 -13.56 -0.95 2.29
N ASP A 121 -13.08 -2.20 2.28
CA ASP A 121 -13.76 -3.33 1.65
C ASP A 121 -14.16 -4.41 2.67
N LEU A 122 -14.36 -4.01 3.92
CA LEU A 122 -14.84 -4.89 4.98
C LEU A 122 -16.24 -4.43 5.37
N SER A 123 -17.20 -5.29 5.21
CA SER A 123 -18.58 -5.00 5.57
C SER A 123 -18.91 -5.47 6.98
#